data_6834fd77f683c42d3bc2b0d84dad84de
#
_entry.id   6834fd77f683c42d3bc2b0d84dad84de
#
_cell.length_a   1.000
_cell.length_b   1.000
_cell.length_c   1.000
_cell.angle_alpha   90.00
_cell.angle_beta   90.00
_cell.angle_gamma   90.00
#
_symmetry.space_group_name_H-M   'P 1'
#
loop_
_entity.id
_entity.type
_entity.pdbx_description
1 polymer ?
#
loop_
_entity_poly.entity_id
_entity_poly.type
_entity_poly.pdbx_seq_one_letter_code
_entity_poly.pdbx_strand_id
1 'polypeptide(L)'
;MCSCKDGKIDRIITKSISRFARNTVTLLTTVRDLRRMGIGIYFEEQNIDTLTEAGELMITLLASQAQEESRATSENCKWRIRKKFEEGYTTHFNLVGYHQVDGLVKMIPEEAELVKRIFQLYLEGYGQQAIANILFEEDAPTCLGGEWFSTTIRSMLRNEKYAGDLLLQKSFVTDHITKEVKKNKGEMPQFFIQDDHEAIVPHEVFEAVRRENARRAAKYGSNGGETSELTSLVRCGICGKNYRRKKAKARWLWCCTTYNLRGKKYCASKAIPEETLRNACTQVLGLAEYDAEAVKNRIERIDAMPDNLLVFHLKDGTTLEVKWVFPSRSES
;
A
#
# COMPACT_ATOMS: atom_id res chain seq x y z
N MET A 1 26.78 -13.06 21.76
CA MET A 1 25.93 -13.88 20.84
C MET A 1 26.73 -14.78 19.91
N CYS A 2 27.83 -14.35 19.28
CA CYS A 2 28.60 -15.21 18.38
C CYS A 2 29.13 -16.47 19.10
N SER A 3 29.79 -16.35 20.25
CA SER A 3 30.34 -17.49 21.01
C SER A 3 29.28 -18.47 21.55
N CYS A 4 28.04 -18.03 21.73
CA CYS A 4 26.92 -18.90 22.11
C CYS A 4 26.51 -19.83 20.96
N LYS A 5 26.54 -19.32 19.72
CA LYS A 5 26.21 -20.10 18.51
C LYS A 5 27.29 -21.15 18.18
N ASP A 6 28.53 -20.90 18.62
CA ASP A 6 29.66 -21.82 18.43
C ASP A 6 29.69 -22.96 19.45
N GLY A 7 28.70 -23.06 20.37
CA GLY A 7 28.63 -24.09 21.39
C GLY A 7 29.73 -24.03 22.45
N LYS A 8 30.34 -22.84 22.65
CA LYS A 8 31.46 -22.66 23.60
C LYS A 8 31.00 -22.19 24.97
N ILE A 9 29.69 -21.91 25.18
CA ILE A 9 29.11 -21.36 26.39
C ILE A 9 27.90 -22.19 26.75
N ASP A 10 27.88 -22.73 27.95
CA ASP A 10 26.77 -23.51 28.51
C ASP A 10 25.91 -22.67 29.48
N ARG A 11 26.51 -21.67 30.09
CA ARG A 11 25.84 -20.81 31.08
C ARG A 11 26.37 -19.38 31.08
N ILE A 12 25.47 -18.42 31.26
CA ILE A 12 25.78 -17.01 31.43
C ILE A 12 25.43 -16.60 32.87
N ILE A 13 26.35 -15.99 33.59
CA ILE A 13 26.10 -15.42 34.93
C ILE A 13 26.05 -13.92 34.79
N THR A 14 25.02 -13.32 35.33
CA THR A 14 24.85 -11.86 35.35
C THR A 14 24.36 -11.40 36.71
N LYS A 15 24.77 -10.20 37.11
CA LYS A 15 24.47 -9.65 38.42
C LYS A 15 22.95 -9.47 38.60
N SER A 16 22.24 -8.94 37.63
CA SER A 16 20.80 -8.72 37.71
C SER A 16 20.15 -8.64 36.33
N ILE A 17 18.82 -8.76 36.30
CA ILE A 17 17.98 -8.62 35.10
C ILE A 17 18.20 -7.24 34.44
N SER A 18 18.23 -6.17 35.23
CA SER A 18 18.42 -4.80 34.74
C SER A 18 19.78 -4.55 34.10
N ARG A 19 20.80 -5.29 34.53
CA ARG A 19 22.15 -5.25 33.92
C ARG A 19 22.22 -6.04 32.63
N PHE A 20 21.46 -7.12 32.52
CA PHE A 20 21.43 -7.98 31.36
C PHE A 20 20.69 -7.31 30.17
N ALA A 21 19.57 -6.68 30.42
CA ALA A 21 18.82 -5.99 29.38
C ALA A 21 18.10 -4.75 29.93
N ARG A 22 18.09 -3.69 29.11
CA ARG A 22 17.40 -2.42 29.45
C ARG A 22 15.90 -2.44 29.12
N ASN A 23 15.46 -3.42 28.38
CA ASN A 23 14.08 -3.55 27.88
C ASN A 23 13.61 -4.99 28.06
N THR A 24 12.43 -5.16 28.62
CA THR A 24 11.81 -6.45 28.91
C THR A 24 11.60 -7.30 27.67
N VAL A 25 11.26 -6.70 26.53
CA VAL A 25 11.08 -7.42 25.25
C VAL A 25 12.41 -8.01 24.77
N THR A 26 13.49 -7.21 24.83
CA THR A 26 14.85 -7.67 24.47
C THR A 26 15.32 -8.77 25.39
N LEU A 27 15.07 -8.63 26.71
CA LEU A 27 15.35 -9.66 27.70
C LEU A 27 14.69 -10.99 27.30
N LEU A 28 13.37 -10.97 27.11
CA LEU A 28 12.57 -12.16 26.80
C LEU A 28 13.01 -12.84 25.52
N THR A 29 13.27 -12.08 24.47
CA THR A 29 13.76 -12.62 23.17
C THR A 29 15.09 -13.30 23.37
N THR A 30 16.05 -12.63 24.05
CA THR A 30 17.39 -13.15 24.28
C THR A 30 17.37 -14.39 25.15
N VAL A 31 16.58 -14.39 26.22
CA VAL A 31 16.46 -15.57 27.12
C VAL A 31 15.86 -16.75 26.38
N ARG A 32 14.81 -16.55 25.57
CA ARG A 32 14.20 -17.62 24.79
C ARG A 32 15.16 -18.20 23.73
N ASP A 33 15.92 -17.33 23.07
CA ASP A 33 16.90 -17.79 22.06
C ASP A 33 18.05 -18.58 22.70
N LEU A 34 18.57 -18.12 23.86
CA LEU A 34 19.60 -18.84 24.59
C LEU A 34 19.08 -20.18 25.13
N ARG A 35 17.85 -20.21 25.66
CA ARG A 35 17.20 -21.46 26.12
C ARG A 35 17.02 -22.48 24.99
N ARG A 36 16.65 -22.02 23.76
CA ARG A 36 16.58 -22.90 22.58
C ARG A 36 17.94 -23.52 22.23
N MET A 37 19.03 -22.84 22.55
CA MET A 37 20.39 -23.33 22.38
C MET A 37 20.90 -24.15 23.59
N GLY A 38 20.06 -24.38 24.60
CA GLY A 38 20.42 -25.10 25.84
C GLY A 38 21.26 -24.28 26.82
N ILE A 39 21.38 -22.94 26.60
CA ILE A 39 22.23 -22.08 27.42
C ILE A 39 21.38 -21.43 28.52
N GLY A 40 21.73 -21.70 29.78
CA GLY A 40 21.11 -21.09 30.95
C GLY A 40 21.66 -19.70 31.27
N ILE A 41 20.81 -18.84 31.84
CA ILE A 41 21.23 -17.56 32.44
C ILE A 41 20.92 -17.62 33.93
N TYR A 42 21.93 -17.32 34.75
CA TYR A 42 21.77 -17.19 36.18
C TYR A 42 21.87 -15.73 36.62
N PHE A 43 20.81 -15.23 37.24
CA PHE A 43 20.70 -13.89 37.82
C PHE A 43 21.03 -13.92 39.32
N GLU A 44 22.20 -13.42 39.69
CA GLU A 44 22.72 -13.51 41.06
C GLU A 44 21.80 -12.80 42.07
N GLU A 45 21.42 -11.55 41.82
CA GLU A 45 20.59 -10.76 42.78
C GLU A 45 19.20 -11.37 42.98
N GLN A 46 18.63 -11.99 41.96
CA GLN A 46 17.31 -12.62 42.02
C GLN A 46 17.38 -14.11 42.40
N ASN A 47 18.58 -14.70 42.40
CA ASN A 47 18.81 -16.12 42.61
C ASN A 47 17.96 -17.01 41.67
N ILE A 48 17.90 -16.67 40.38
CA ILE A 48 17.06 -17.34 39.39
C ILE A 48 17.92 -17.88 38.25
N ASP A 49 17.71 -19.15 37.92
CA ASP A 49 18.26 -19.79 36.74
C ASP A 49 17.14 -20.01 35.71
N THR A 50 17.35 -19.53 34.48
CA THR A 50 16.34 -19.56 33.41
C THR A 50 16.01 -20.97 32.90
N LEU A 51 16.80 -21.99 33.22
CA LEU A 51 16.52 -23.39 32.87
C LEU A 51 15.66 -24.11 33.89
N THR A 52 15.46 -23.54 35.09
CA THR A 52 14.62 -24.13 36.16
C THR A 52 13.13 -23.78 35.98
N GLU A 53 12.26 -24.50 36.69
CA GLU A 53 10.81 -24.18 36.74
C GLU A 53 10.55 -22.76 37.28
N ALA A 54 11.31 -22.33 38.28
CA ALA A 54 11.25 -20.96 38.80
C ALA A 54 11.64 -19.93 37.72
N GLY A 55 12.65 -20.23 36.91
CA GLY A 55 13.06 -19.40 35.77
C GLY A 55 11.98 -19.33 34.67
N GLU A 56 11.27 -20.42 34.40
CA GLU A 56 10.16 -20.46 33.45
C GLU A 56 8.99 -19.61 33.91
N LEU A 57 8.61 -19.73 35.19
CA LEU A 57 7.58 -18.89 35.79
C LEU A 57 7.96 -17.41 35.71
N MET A 58 9.21 -17.06 36.02
CA MET A 58 9.72 -15.69 35.93
C MET A 58 9.65 -15.14 34.52
N ILE A 59 10.08 -15.91 33.52
CA ILE A 59 9.99 -15.53 32.09
C ILE A 59 8.55 -15.28 31.70
N THR A 60 7.61 -16.11 32.17
CA THR A 60 6.18 -15.97 31.89
C THR A 60 5.60 -14.70 32.50
N LEU A 61 5.96 -14.41 33.76
CA LEU A 61 5.53 -13.17 34.45
C LEU A 61 6.08 -11.93 33.77
N LEU A 62 7.36 -11.93 33.40
CA LEU A 62 7.98 -10.81 32.66
C LEU A 62 7.35 -10.64 31.28
N ALA A 63 6.98 -11.73 30.61
CA ALA A 63 6.29 -11.67 29.31
C ALA A 63 4.90 -11.04 29.45
N SER A 64 4.15 -11.44 30.46
CA SER A 64 2.83 -10.86 30.77
C SER A 64 2.94 -9.37 31.09
N GLN A 65 3.91 -8.98 31.93
CA GLN A 65 4.15 -7.58 32.27
C GLN A 65 4.52 -6.75 31.03
N ALA A 66 5.43 -7.23 30.18
CA ALA A 66 5.81 -6.53 28.94
C ALA A 66 4.62 -6.36 27.99
N GLN A 67 3.74 -7.33 27.93
CA GLN A 67 2.53 -7.26 27.11
C GLN A 67 1.55 -6.22 27.66
N GLU A 68 1.34 -6.17 29.00
CA GLU A 68 0.49 -5.17 29.63
C GLU A 68 1.05 -3.76 29.50
N GLU A 69 2.36 -3.55 29.65
CA GLU A 69 3.02 -2.26 29.41
C GLU A 69 2.83 -1.79 27.94
N SER A 70 2.98 -2.70 26.98
CA SER A 70 2.75 -2.40 25.56
C SER A 70 1.29 -2.02 25.30
N ARG A 71 0.33 -2.76 25.91
CA ARG A 71 -1.10 -2.47 25.82
C ARG A 71 -1.43 -1.11 26.42
N ALA A 72 -0.98 -0.84 27.64
CA ALA A 72 -1.21 0.41 28.34
C ALA A 72 -0.65 1.62 27.57
N THR A 73 0.57 1.48 27.00
CA THR A 73 1.18 2.51 26.16
C THR A 73 0.34 2.78 24.90
N SER A 74 -0.16 1.72 24.25
CA SER A 74 -1.03 1.85 23.08
C SER A 74 -2.34 2.55 23.42
N GLU A 75 -3.01 2.16 24.52
CA GLU A 75 -4.26 2.78 24.97
C GLU A 75 -4.07 4.26 25.36
N ASN A 76 -2.98 4.59 26.05
CA ASN A 76 -2.64 5.98 26.38
C ASN A 76 -2.37 6.82 25.11
N CYS A 77 -1.75 6.24 24.09
CA CYS A 77 -1.54 6.92 22.80
C CYS A 77 -2.88 7.15 22.09
N LYS A 78 -3.74 6.13 22.03
CA LYS A 78 -5.08 6.23 21.44
C LYS A 78 -5.93 7.29 22.16
N TRP A 79 -5.89 7.31 23.48
CA TRP A 79 -6.61 8.29 24.29
C TRP A 79 -6.14 9.72 24.00
N ARG A 80 -4.81 9.97 23.98
CA ARG A 80 -4.25 11.29 23.63
C ARG A 80 -4.63 11.74 22.22
N ILE A 81 -4.62 10.84 21.24
CA ILE A 81 -5.03 11.15 19.88
C ILE A 81 -6.52 11.52 19.85
N ARG A 82 -7.40 10.75 20.52
CA ARG A 82 -8.83 11.07 20.58
C ARG A 82 -9.09 12.43 21.22
N LYS A 83 -8.42 12.71 22.35
CA LYS A 83 -8.54 14.01 23.01
C LYS A 83 -8.16 15.16 22.08
N LYS A 84 -7.06 15.02 21.31
CA LYS A 84 -6.71 16.00 20.28
C LYS A 84 -7.78 16.12 19.19
N PHE A 85 -8.41 15.04 18.79
CA PHE A 85 -9.50 15.07 17.82
C PHE A 85 -10.75 15.76 18.35
N GLU A 86 -11.08 15.58 19.62
CA GLU A 86 -12.16 16.31 20.31
C GLU A 86 -11.88 17.81 20.40
N GLU A 87 -10.63 18.20 20.54
CA GLU A 87 -10.16 19.59 20.57
C GLU A 87 -9.96 20.20 19.15
N GLY A 88 -10.20 19.41 18.08
CA GLY A 88 -10.05 19.87 16.69
C GLY A 88 -8.61 19.83 16.13
N TYR A 89 -7.67 19.26 16.85
CA TYR A 89 -6.29 19.22 16.39
C TYR A 89 -6.03 18.00 15.50
N THR A 90 -5.47 18.25 14.30
CA THR A 90 -4.94 17.18 13.45
C THR A 90 -3.44 16.99 13.71
N THR A 91 -2.99 15.74 13.66
CA THR A 91 -1.57 15.41 13.89
C THR A 91 -0.72 15.52 12.63
N HIS A 92 -1.34 15.56 11.46
CA HIS A 92 -0.62 15.58 10.19
C HIS A 92 -1.49 16.12 9.04
N PHE A 93 -0.93 17.06 8.25
CA PHE A 93 -1.64 17.72 7.16
C PHE A 93 -0.71 17.88 5.94
N ASN A 94 -0.56 16.82 5.15
CA ASN A 94 0.20 16.85 3.89
C ASN A 94 -0.77 16.81 2.72
N LEU A 95 -1.09 17.96 2.19
CA LEU A 95 -1.98 18.13 1.04
C LEU A 95 -1.40 19.20 0.11
N VAL A 96 -1.54 19.01 -1.19
CA VAL A 96 -1.31 20.08 -2.16
C VAL A 96 -2.24 21.24 -1.82
N GLY A 97 -1.72 22.44 -1.76
CA GLY A 97 -2.46 23.66 -1.42
C GLY A 97 -2.40 24.04 0.05
N TYR A 98 -1.93 23.17 0.94
CA TYR A 98 -1.83 23.47 2.37
C TYR A 98 -0.51 23.06 2.97
N HIS A 99 -0.05 23.87 3.91
CA HIS A 99 1.13 23.61 4.73
C HIS A 99 0.79 23.73 6.22
N GLN A 100 1.32 22.83 7.04
CA GLN A 100 1.13 22.91 8.50
C GLN A 100 2.36 23.53 9.15
N VAL A 101 2.17 24.65 9.84
CA VAL A 101 3.20 25.36 10.61
C VAL A 101 2.69 25.54 12.03
N ASP A 102 3.44 25.09 13.01
CA ASP A 102 3.10 25.19 14.44
C ASP A 102 1.68 24.67 14.80
N GLY A 103 1.25 23.61 14.13
CA GLY A 103 -0.08 23.04 14.33
C GLY A 103 -1.21 23.74 13.59
N LEU A 104 -0.97 24.90 12.95
CA LEU A 104 -1.94 25.63 12.16
C LEU A 104 -1.82 25.27 10.68
N VAL A 105 -2.95 25.15 10.01
CA VAL A 105 -3.04 24.91 8.57
C VAL A 105 -3.00 26.25 7.85
N LYS A 106 -2.02 26.43 6.96
CA LYS A 106 -1.91 27.62 6.11
C LYS A 106 -2.02 27.27 4.64
N MET A 107 -2.77 28.06 3.89
CA MET A 107 -2.90 27.90 2.45
C MET A 107 -1.63 28.38 1.73
N ILE A 108 -1.20 27.62 0.72
CA ILE A 108 -0.13 27.98 -0.21
C ILE A 108 -0.81 28.52 -1.48
N PRO A 109 -0.73 29.82 -1.78
CA PRO A 109 -1.53 30.43 -2.86
C PRO A 109 -1.30 29.80 -4.24
N GLU A 110 -0.03 29.50 -4.58
CA GLU A 110 0.31 28.91 -5.89
C GLU A 110 -0.26 27.50 -6.07
N GLU A 111 -0.18 26.68 -5.02
CA GLU A 111 -0.75 25.33 -5.02
C GLU A 111 -2.29 25.35 -4.93
N ALA A 112 -2.84 26.35 -4.24
CA ALA A 112 -4.30 26.52 -4.12
C ALA A 112 -4.94 26.77 -5.49
N GLU A 113 -4.31 27.55 -6.35
CA GLU A 113 -4.79 27.78 -7.72
C GLU A 113 -4.79 26.45 -8.54
N LEU A 114 -3.80 25.61 -8.35
CA LEU A 114 -3.77 24.29 -8.97
C LEU A 114 -4.94 23.40 -8.48
N VAL A 115 -5.23 23.44 -7.18
CA VAL A 115 -6.37 22.71 -6.62
C VAL A 115 -7.70 23.24 -7.19
N LYS A 116 -7.93 24.54 -7.20
CA LYS A 116 -9.13 25.16 -7.81
C LYS A 116 -9.31 24.70 -9.24
N ARG A 117 -8.24 24.71 -10.03
CA ARG A 117 -8.24 24.26 -11.43
C ARG A 117 -8.62 22.80 -11.58
N ILE A 118 -8.14 21.91 -10.70
CA ILE A 118 -8.51 20.49 -10.71
C ILE A 118 -10.03 20.32 -10.51
N PHE A 119 -10.62 21.04 -9.54
CA PHE A 119 -12.06 21.01 -9.28
C PHE A 119 -12.86 21.56 -10.46
N GLN A 120 -12.41 22.65 -11.06
CA GLN A 120 -13.04 23.26 -12.24
C GLN A 120 -13.03 22.32 -13.44
N LEU A 121 -11.87 21.77 -13.83
CA LEU A 121 -11.76 20.80 -14.93
C LEU A 121 -12.68 19.59 -14.74
N TYR A 122 -12.85 19.14 -13.49
CA TYR A 122 -13.75 18.02 -13.21
C TYR A 122 -15.22 18.38 -13.46
N LEU A 123 -15.65 19.61 -13.07
CA LEU A 123 -17.01 20.12 -13.33
C LEU A 123 -17.26 20.43 -14.82
N GLU A 124 -16.22 20.83 -15.57
CA GLU A 124 -16.25 20.97 -17.03
C GLU A 124 -16.43 19.64 -17.78
N GLY A 125 -16.34 18.49 -17.04
CA GLY A 125 -16.62 17.17 -17.61
C GLY A 125 -15.40 16.28 -17.80
N TYR A 126 -14.19 16.78 -17.58
CA TYR A 126 -12.98 15.95 -17.70
C TYR A 126 -13.00 14.77 -16.74
N GLY A 127 -12.49 13.62 -17.19
CA GLY A 127 -12.29 12.44 -16.35
C GLY A 127 -11.03 12.58 -15.48
N GLN A 128 -11.01 11.89 -14.35
CA GLN A 128 -9.86 11.93 -13.41
C GLN A 128 -8.52 11.60 -14.08
N GLN A 129 -8.51 10.66 -15.05
CA GLN A 129 -7.30 10.31 -15.81
C GLN A 129 -6.90 11.42 -16.81
N ALA A 130 -7.87 12.07 -17.45
CA ALA A 130 -7.61 13.19 -18.35
C ALA A 130 -6.98 14.38 -17.59
N ILE A 131 -7.52 14.72 -16.41
CA ILE A 131 -6.96 15.75 -15.54
C ILE A 131 -5.53 15.40 -15.13
N ALA A 132 -5.30 14.14 -14.69
CA ALA A 132 -3.96 13.70 -14.33
C ALA A 132 -2.97 13.78 -15.51
N ASN A 133 -3.43 13.55 -16.74
CA ASN A 133 -2.59 13.68 -17.94
C ASN A 133 -2.27 15.14 -18.28
N ILE A 134 -3.25 16.04 -18.16
CA ILE A 134 -3.03 17.48 -18.35
C ILE A 134 -1.97 17.99 -17.38
N LEU A 135 -2.12 17.69 -16.09
CA LEU A 135 -1.16 18.11 -15.07
C LEU A 135 0.23 17.50 -15.23
N PHE A 136 0.29 16.27 -15.73
CA PHE A 136 1.56 15.60 -16.04
C PHE A 136 2.27 16.25 -17.26
N GLU A 137 1.54 16.60 -18.30
CA GLU A 137 2.11 17.25 -19.48
C GLU A 137 2.59 18.68 -19.21
N GLU A 138 1.98 19.35 -18.23
CA GLU A 138 2.36 20.69 -17.76
C GLU A 138 3.47 20.66 -16.69
N ASP A 139 3.96 19.48 -16.32
CA ASP A 139 4.94 19.28 -15.23
C ASP A 139 4.51 19.95 -13.92
N ALA A 140 3.20 19.91 -13.64
CA ALA A 140 2.62 20.54 -12.45
C ALA A 140 3.18 19.90 -11.17
N PRO A 141 3.57 20.69 -10.16
CA PRO A 141 4.18 20.19 -8.94
C PRO A 141 3.23 19.28 -8.16
N THR A 142 3.77 18.25 -7.51
CA THR A 142 3.06 17.37 -6.58
C THR A 142 3.59 17.52 -5.16
N CYS A 143 2.79 17.21 -4.16
CA CYS A 143 3.18 17.34 -2.74
C CYS A 143 4.46 16.57 -2.36
N LEU A 144 4.78 15.46 -3.04
CA LEU A 144 5.92 14.58 -2.73
C LEU A 144 6.88 14.40 -3.91
N GLY A 145 6.83 15.25 -4.93
CA GLY A 145 7.70 15.15 -6.11
C GLY A 145 7.42 13.96 -7.04
N GLY A 146 6.24 13.32 -6.92
CA GLY A 146 5.83 12.19 -7.76
C GLY A 146 5.05 12.63 -9.02
N GLU A 147 4.49 11.64 -9.71
CA GLU A 147 3.63 11.89 -10.88
C GLU A 147 2.15 12.04 -10.50
N TRP A 148 1.39 12.77 -11.32
CA TRP A 148 -0.07 12.84 -11.22
C TRP A 148 -0.72 11.56 -11.73
N PHE A 149 -1.59 10.97 -10.87
CA PHE A 149 -2.39 9.78 -11.18
C PHE A 149 -3.88 10.06 -10.96
N SER A 150 -4.72 9.33 -11.67
CA SER A 150 -6.19 9.41 -11.49
C SER A 150 -6.63 9.08 -10.05
N THR A 151 -5.87 8.26 -9.34
CA THR A 151 -6.12 7.95 -7.91
C THR A 151 -5.89 9.15 -7.01
N THR A 152 -4.86 9.95 -7.29
CA THR A 152 -4.57 11.21 -6.57
C THR A 152 -5.68 12.21 -6.80
N ILE A 153 -6.06 12.46 -8.07
CA ILE A 153 -7.19 13.34 -8.42
C ILE A 153 -8.48 12.89 -7.74
N ARG A 154 -8.77 11.57 -7.78
CA ARG A 154 -9.94 11.00 -7.09
C ARG A 154 -9.93 11.27 -5.59
N SER A 155 -8.77 11.14 -4.94
CA SER A 155 -8.61 11.41 -3.52
C SER A 155 -8.84 12.88 -3.21
N MET A 156 -8.28 13.78 -4.00
CA MET A 156 -8.44 15.24 -3.85
C MET A 156 -9.91 15.66 -3.96
N LEU A 157 -10.62 15.23 -5.02
CA LEU A 157 -12.02 15.54 -5.28
C LEU A 157 -13.02 15.03 -4.20
N ARG A 158 -12.55 14.21 -3.26
CA ARG A 158 -13.33 13.63 -2.16
C ARG A 158 -12.90 14.09 -0.79
N ASN A 159 -11.85 14.90 -0.72
CA ASN A 159 -11.28 15.31 0.55
C ASN A 159 -11.93 16.62 1.01
N GLU A 160 -12.73 16.54 2.06
CA GLU A 160 -13.43 17.67 2.67
C GLU A 160 -12.51 18.80 3.13
N LYS A 161 -11.24 18.50 3.35
CA LYS A 161 -10.25 19.49 3.76
C LYS A 161 -10.08 20.63 2.74
N TYR A 162 -10.36 20.40 1.46
CA TYR A 162 -10.34 21.47 0.46
C TYR A 162 -11.49 22.44 0.57
N ALA A 163 -12.58 22.04 1.23
CA ALA A 163 -13.71 22.91 1.57
C ALA A 163 -13.57 23.60 2.93
N GLY A 164 -12.42 23.44 3.61
CA GLY A 164 -12.20 24.01 4.93
C GLY A 164 -12.63 23.12 6.09
N ASP A 165 -13.24 21.98 5.82
CA ASP A 165 -13.75 21.07 6.84
C ASP A 165 -12.70 20.03 7.27
N LEU A 166 -12.87 19.48 8.46
CA LEU A 166 -11.98 18.45 8.98
C LEU A 166 -12.79 17.25 9.50
N LEU A 167 -12.62 16.09 8.88
CA LEU A 167 -13.16 14.84 9.38
C LEU A 167 -12.03 13.99 9.95
N LEU A 168 -12.06 13.80 11.24
CA LEU A 168 -11.06 13.05 12.01
C LEU A 168 -11.52 11.63 12.31
N GLN A 169 -10.57 10.75 12.64
CA GLN A 169 -10.80 9.33 12.94
C GLN A 169 -11.43 8.53 11.78
N LYS A 170 -11.02 8.82 10.53
CA LYS A 170 -11.41 8.04 9.33
C LYS A 170 -10.90 6.60 9.35
N SER A 171 -9.88 6.30 10.15
CA SER A 171 -9.31 4.97 10.33
C SER A 171 -8.83 4.78 11.77
N PHE A 172 -8.69 3.54 12.19
CA PHE A 172 -8.16 3.20 13.52
C PHE A 172 -7.34 1.90 13.43
N VAL A 173 -6.44 1.74 14.40
CA VAL A 173 -5.65 0.52 14.58
C VAL A 173 -6.46 -0.47 15.41
N THR A 174 -6.72 -1.65 14.86
CA THR A 174 -7.55 -2.70 15.50
C THR A 174 -6.82 -3.35 16.66
N ASP A 175 -5.55 -3.69 16.47
CA ASP A 175 -4.74 -4.41 17.45
C ASP A 175 -3.36 -3.77 17.61
N HIS A 176 -2.87 -3.70 18.85
CA HIS A 176 -1.58 -3.09 19.19
C HIS A 176 -0.37 -3.96 18.76
N ILE A 177 -0.57 -5.26 18.55
CA ILE A 177 0.48 -6.20 18.13
C ILE A 177 0.65 -6.17 16.61
N THR A 178 -0.42 -6.45 15.88
CA THR A 178 -0.42 -6.52 14.40
C THR A 178 -0.38 -5.16 13.75
N LYS A 179 -0.79 -4.10 14.47
CA LYS A 179 -0.92 -2.71 13.98
C LYS A 179 -1.76 -2.59 12.71
N GLU A 180 -2.70 -3.50 12.52
CA GLU A 180 -3.59 -3.49 11.37
C GLU A 180 -4.48 -2.25 11.39
N VAL A 181 -4.46 -1.47 10.29
CA VAL A 181 -5.26 -0.26 10.12
C VAL A 181 -6.56 -0.59 9.40
N LYS A 182 -7.69 -0.28 10.02
CA LYS A 182 -9.03 -0.47 9.45
C LYS A 182 -9.71 0.88 9.20
N LYS A 183 -10.43 1.01 8.07
CA LYS A 183 -11.29 2.18 7.85
C LYS A 183 -12.44 2.17 8.84
N ASN A 184 -12.67 3.32 9.47
CA ASN A 184 -13.81 3.53 10.36
C ASN A 184 -15.09 3.66 9.54
N LYS A 185 -16.02 2.74 9.71
CA LYS A 185 -17.35 2.74 9.07
C LYS A 185 -18.47 3.03 10.07
N GLY A 186 -18.11 3.57 11.24
CA GLY A 186 -19.00 3.82 12.36
C GLY A 186 -18.69 2.98 13.61
N GLU A 187 -17.64 2.12 13.59
CA GLU A 187 -17.21 1.34 14.75
C GLU A 187 -16.63 2.22 15.87
N MET A 188 -16.07 3.38 15.49
CA MET A 188 -15.49 4.36 16.41
C MET A 188 -16.08 5.73 16.15
N PRO A 189 -16.21 6.61 17.19
CA PRO A 189 -16.64 7.99 16.98
C PRO A 189 -15.78 8.71 15.94
N GLN A 190 -16.42 9.46 15.06
CA GLN A 190 -15.76 10.37 14.13
C GLN A 190 -16.04 11.81 14.56
N PHE A 191 -15.06 12.68 14.38
CA PHE A 191 -15.19 14.10 14.74
C PHE A 191 -15.19 14.91 13.45
N PHE A 192 -16.28 15.65 13.22
CA PHE A 192 -16.43 16.56 12.09
C PHE A 192 -16.39 17.99 12.60
N ILE A 193 -15.46 18.77 12.06
CA ILE A 193 -15.30 20.18 12.39
C ILE A 193 -15.50 20.94 11.10
N GLN A 194 -16.48 21.81 11.09
CA GLN A 194 -16.78 22.67 9.97
C GLN A 194 -15.94 23.94 10.06
N ASP A 195 -15.47 24.43 8.91
CA ASP A 195 -14.71 25.68 8.78
C ASP A 195 -13.48 25.76 9.72
N ASP A 196 -12.76 24.62 9.86
CA ASP A 196 -11.55 24.50 10.68
C ASP A 196 -10.38 25.36 10.16
N HIS A 197 -10.30 25.53 8.84
CA HIS A 197 -9.24 26.28 8.18
C HIS A 197 -9.75 26.98 6.92
N GLU A 198 -8.96 27.89 6.37
CA GLU A 198 -9.30 28.62 5.15
C GLU A 198 -9.54 27.65 3.97
N ALA A 199 -10.73 27.72 3.37
CA ALA A 199 -11.13 26.87 2.27
C ALA A 199 -10.44 27.27 0.95
N ILE A 200 -9.85 26.33 0.23
CA ILE A 200 -9.38 26.56 -1.16
C ILE A 200 -10.54 26.54 -2.12
N VAL A 201 -11.51 25.68 -1.87
CA VAL A 201 -12.69 25.48 -2.74
C VAL A 201 -13.95 25.81 -1.95
N PRO A 202 -14.84 26.69 -2.44
CA PRO A 202 -16.11 26.97 -1.79
C PRO A 202 -16.96 25.70 -1.59
N HIS A 203 -17.72 25.64 -0.50
CA HIS A 203 -18.58 24.48 -0.18
C HIS A 203 -19.54 24.13 -1.33
N GLU A 204 -20.09 25.13 -2.04
CA GLU A 204 -21.00 24.89 -3.17
C GLU A 204 -20.31 24.13 -4.30
N VAL A 205 -19.05 24.46 -4.60
CA VAL A 205 -18.24 23.79 -5.63
C VAL A 205 -17.89 22.38 -5.19
N PHE A 206 -17.51 22.20 -3.93
CA PHE A 206 -17.20 20.88 -3.38
C PHE A 206 -18.43 19.95 -3.44
N GLU A 207 -19.61 20.45 -3.03
CA GLU A 207 -20.86 19.69 -3.11
C GLU A 207 -21.30 19.42 -4.57
N ALA A 208 -21.05 20.34 -5.50
CA ALA A 208 -21.28 20.10 -6.93
C ALA A 208 -20.42 18.93 -7.44
N VAL A 209 -19.13 18.90 -7.08
CA VAL A 209 -18.22 17.80 -7.40
C VAL A 209 -18.67 16.49 -6.74
N ARG A 210 -19.14 16.54 -5.51
CA ARG A 210 -19.67 15.36 -4.80
C ARG A 210 -20.88 14.76 -5.50
N ARG A 211 -21.84 15.62 -5.94
CA ARG A 211 -23.01 15.18 -6.75
C ARG A 211 -22.59 14.58 -8.08
N GLU A 212 -21.62 15.22 -8.78
CA GLU A 212 -21.10 14.70 -10.04
C GLU A 212 -20.36 13.36 -9.87
N ASN A 213 -19.60 13.19 -8.79
CA ASN A 213 -18.98 11.89 -8.45
C ASN A 213 -20.04 10.79 -8.26
N ALA A 214 -21.13 11.09 -7.55
CA ALA A 214 -22.24 10.15 -7.36
C ALA A 214 -22.94 9.80 -8.67
N ARG A 215 -23.20 10.81 -9.52
CA ARG A 215 -23.80 10.63 -10.86
C ARG A 215 -22.94 9.75 -11.76
N ARG A 216 -21.62 9.97 -11.80
CA ARG A 216 -20.69 9.15 -12.57
C ARG A 216 -20.60 7.73 -12.03
N ALA A 217 -20.58 7.55 -10.71
CA ALA A 217 -20.55 6.23 -10.07
C ALA A 217 -21.82 5.42 -10.40
N ALA A 218 -22.99 6.03 -10.37
CA ALA A 218 -24.24 5.40 -10.74
C ALA A 218 -24.29 4.98 -12.24
N LYS A 219 -23.72 5.82 -13.12
CA LYS A 219 -23.71 5.57 -14.57
C LYS A 219 -22.72 4.48 -14.98
N TYR A 220 -21.53 4.44 -14.39
CA TYR A 220 -20.44 3.57 -14.86
C TYR A 220 -20.19 2.35 -13.96
N GLY A 221 -20.81 2.27 -12.78
CA GLY A 221 -20.62 1.18 -11.81
C GLY A 221 -19.19 1.10 -11.27
N SER A 222 -18.96 0.21 -10.33
CA SER A 222 -17.60 -0.20 -9.93
C SER A 222 -17.27 -1.46 -10.75
N ASN A 223 -16.49 -1.33 -11.80
CA ASN A 223 -15.88 -2.49 -12.46
C ASN A 223 -14.80 -3.08 -11.55
N GLY A 224 -15.22 -3.84 -10.55
CA GLY A 224 -14.35 -4.76 -9.83
C GLY A 224 -14.00 -5.89 -10.80
N GLY A 225 -12.92 -5.72 -11.57
CA GLY A 225 -12.44 -6.78 -12.44
C GLY A 225 -11.90 -7.93 -11.60
N GLU A 226 -12.27 -9.16 -11.96
CA GLU A 226 -11.65 -10.36 -11.42
C GLU A 226 -10.13 -10.29 -11.64
N THR A 227 -9.37 -10.58 -10.59
CA THR A 227 -7.92 -10.65 -10.65
C THR A 227 -7.53 -11.90 -11.44
N SER A 228 -6.81 -11.75 -12.54
CA SER A 228 -6.26 -12.87 -13.30
C SER A 228 -4.93 -13.32 -12.70
N GLU A 229 -4.63 -14.59 -12.85
CA GLU A 229 -3.36 -15.24 -12.51
C GLU A 229 -2.14 -14.59 -13.19
N LEU A 230 -2.34 -14.00 -14.36
CA LEU A 230 -1.32 -13.28 -15.13
C LEU A 230 -1.05 -11.86 -14.59
N THR A 231 -1.83 -11.42 -13.59
CA THR A 231 -1.65 -10.10 -12.97
C THR A 231 -0.26 -10.01 -12.35
N SER A 232 0.47 -8.93 -12.65
CA SER A 232 1.84 -8.65 -12.23
C SER A 232 2.93 -9.51 -12.88
N LEU A 233 2.60 -10.58 -13.62
CA LEU A 233 3.59 -11.39 -14.32
C LEU A 233 4.07 -10.73 -15.63
N VAL A 234 3.19 -9.99 -16.33
CA VAL A 234 3.51 -9.42 -17.64
C VAL A 234 4.07 -8.02 -17.50
N ARG A 235 5.30 -7.82 -17.98
CA ARG A 235 6.00 -6.53 -18.01
C ARG A 235 6.21 -6.04 -19.43
N CYS A 236 6.27 -4.73 -19.58
CA CYS A 236 6.59 -4.09 -20.86
C CYS A 236 8.09 -4.02 -21.05
N GLY A 237 8.63 -4.64 -22.11
CA GLY A 237 10.04 -4.58 -22.47
C GLY A 237 10.50 -3.20 -22.95
N ILE A 238 9.56 -2.25 -23.22
CA ILE A 238 9.89 -0.88 -23.64
C ILE A 238 10.04 0.05 -22.42
N CYS A 239 9.07 0.05 -21.50
CA CYS A 239 9.04 1.02 -20.39
C CYS A 239 9.14 0.37 -18.98
N GLY A 240 9.27 -0.94 -18.87
CA GLY A 240 9.42 -1.68 -17.63
C GLY A 240 8.15 -1.75 -16.73
N LYS A 241 7.05 -1.09 -17.10
CA LYS A 241 5.81 -1.10 -16.32
C LYS A 241 4.98 -2.36 -16.61
N ASN A 242 4.19 -2.79 -15.63
CA ASN A 242 3.34 -3.97 -15.77
C ASN A 242 2.21 -3.73 -16.78
N TYR A 243 1.81 -4.82 -17.43
CA TYR A 243 0.57 -4.87 -18.18
C TYR A 243 -0.63 -5.00 -17.25
N ARG A 244 -1.77 -4.45 -17.68
CA ARG A 244 -3.05 -4.57 -16.99
C ARG A 244 -4.11 -5.17 -17.89
N ARG A 245 -4.94 -6.02 -17.32
CA ARG A 245 -6.09 -6.61 -17.97
C ARG A 245 -7.16 -5.54 -18.21
N LYS A 246 -7.67 -5.44 -19.42
CA LYS A 246 -8.70 -4.48 -19.83
C LYS A 246 -9.74 -5.16 -20.70
N LYS A 247 -11.02 -4.96 -20.40
CA LYS A 247 -12.11 -5.42 -21.25
C LYS A 247 -12.30 -4.45 -22.41
N ALA A 248 -12.20 -4.93 -23.63
CA ALA A 248 -12.42 -4.16 -24.86
C ALA A 248 -13.53 -4.85 -25.67
N LYS A 249 -14.73 -4.27 -25.67
CA LYS A 249 -15.96 -4.89 -26.22
C LYS A 249 -16.17 -6.30 -25.65
N ALA A 250 -16.10 -7.35 -26.45
CA ALA A 250 -16.29 -8.74 -26.07
C ALA A 250 -14.99 -9.47 -25.64
N ARG A 251 -13.83 -8.86 -25.79
CA ARG A 251 -12.52 -9.53 -25.59
C ARG A 251 -11.73 -8.90 -24.41
N TRP A 252 -10.96 -9.73 -23.73
CA TRP A 252 -9.99 -9.29 -22.75
C TRP A 252 -8.63 -9.04 -23.42
N LEU A 253 -8.04 -7.88 -23.13
CA LEU A 253 -6.74 -7.47 -23.62
C LEU A 253 -5.83 -7.16 -22.45
N TRP A 254 -4.57 -7.44 -22.62
CA TRP A 254 -3.50 -6.99 -21.73
C TRP A 254 -2.82 -5.78 -22.38
N CYS A 255 -2.78 -4.68 -21.66
CA CYS A 255 -2.21 -3.40 -22.14
C CYS A 255 -1.15 -2.90 -21.16
N CYS A 256 -0.04 -2.40 -21.68
CA CYS A 256 0.95 -1.72 -20.84
C CYS A 256 0.31 -0.55 -20.09
N THR A 257 0.63 -0.43 -18.82
CA THR A 257 0.07 0.63 -17.96
C THR A 257 0.40 2.01 -18.50
N THR A 258 1.65 2.27 -18.94
CA THR A 258 2.06 3.55 -19.53
C THR A 258 1.30 3.84 -20.83
N TYR A 259 1.22 2.88 -21.74
CA TYR A 259 0.42 3.03 -22.96
C TYR A 259 -1.04 3.35 -22.67
N ASN A 260 -1.64 2.62 -21.74
CA ASN A 260 -3.07 2.78 -21.40
C ASN A 260 -3.37 4.12 -20.71
N LEU A 261 -2.46 4.64 -19.88
CA LEU A 261 -2.64 5.87 -19.13
C LEU A 261 -2.17 7.11 -19.88
N ARG A 262 -1.05 7.03 -20.61
CA ARG A 262 -0.35 8.16 -21.23
C ARG A 262 -0.37 8.15 -22.76
N GLY A 263 -0.71 7.00 -23.37
CA GLY A 263 -0.80 6.84 -24.82
C GLY A 263 0.52 6.47 -25.50
N LYS A 264 0.45 6.37 -26.84
CA LYS A 264 1.53 5.88 -27.71
C LYS A 264 2.81 6.74 -27.65
N LYS A 265 2.68 8.04 -27.37
CA LYS A 265 3.82 8.97 -27.22
C LYS A 265 4.81 8.52 -26.14
N TYR A 266 4.30 7.94 -25.04
CA TYR A 266 5.10 7.54 -23.87
C TYR A 266 5.49 6.07 -23.87
N CYS A 267 4.75 5.22 -24.58
CA CYS A 267 5.09 3.82 -24.76
C CYS A 267 4.43 3.27 -26.02
N ALA A 268 5.22 2.79 -26.97
CA ALA A 268 4.73 2.23 -28.22
C ALA A 268 4.36 0.73 -28.13
N SER A 269 4.14 0.20 -26.93
CA SER A 269 3.78 -1.21 -26.72
C SER A 269 2.42 -1.55 -27.31
N LYS A 270 2.28 -2.79 -27.78
CA LYS A 270 1.01 -3.31 -28.31
C LYS A 270 0.17 -3.98 -27.23
N ALA A 271 -1.15 -3.93 -27.39
CA ALA A 271 -2.06 -4.71 -26.56
C ALA A 271 -2.01 -6.18 -26.99
N ILE A 272 -2.02 -7.08 -26.02
CA ILE A 272 -1.94 -8.53 -26.23
C ILE A 272 -3.32 -9.13 -25.85
N PRO A 273 -3.98 -9.85 -26.77
CA PRO A 273 -5.19 -10.60 -26.42
C PRO A 273 -4.91 -11.63 -25.32
N GLU A 274 -5.84 -11.77 -24.38
CA GLU A 274 -5.66 -12.71 -23.27
C GLU A 274 -5.49 -14.15 -23.75
N GLU A 275 -6.25 -14.53 -24.74
CA GLU A 275 -6.19 -15.85 -25.38
C GLU A 275 -4.79 -16.14 -25.96
N THR A 276 -4.24 -15.17 -26.68
CA THR A 276 -2.86 -15.24 -27.21
C THR A 276 -1.82 -15.41 -26.12
N LEU A 277 -1.99 -14.70 -25.00
CA LEU A 277 -1.07 -14.80 -23.88
C LEU A 277 -1.18 -16.14 -23.16
N ARG A 278 -2.40 -16.68 -23.00
CA ARG A 278 -2.66 -18.00 -22.44
C ARG A 278 -2.07 -19.11 -23.33
N ASN A 279 -2.27 -19.04 -24.63
CA ASN A 279 -1.70 -19.99 -25.60
C ASN A 279 -0.16 -19.98 -25.54
N ALA A 280 0.46 -18.81 -25.46
CA ALA A 280 1.91 -18.69 -25.29
C ALA A 280 2.40 -19.33 -23.98
N CYS A 281 1.67 -19.17 -22.87
CA CYS A 281 1.98 -19.84 -21.60
C CYS A 281 1.89 -21.37 -21.73
N THR A 282 0.83 -21.88 -22.37
CA THR A 282 0.63 -23.32 -22.61
C THR A 282 1.77 -23.90 -23.44
N GLN A 283 2.16 -23.22 -24.51
CA GLN A 283 3.28 -23.63 -25.38
C GLN A 283 4.61 -23.70 -24.61
N VAL A 284 4.95 -22.66 -23.86
CA VAL A 284 6.20 -22.56 -23.10
C VAL A 284 6.29 -23.63 -22.02
N LEU A 285 5.18 -23.94 -21.37
CA LEU A 285 5.13 -24.94 -20.31
C LEU A 285 4.96 -26.37 -20.81
N GLY A 286 4.76 -26.58 -22.13
CA GLY A 286 4.54 -27.91 -22.73
C GLY A 286 3.26 -28.58 -22.27
N LEU A 287 2.20 -27.80 -21.99
CA LEU A 287 0.92 -28.29 -21.51
C LEU A 287 -0.04 -28.58 -22.66
N ALA A 288 -0.95 -29.52 -22.48
CA ALA A 288 -2.02 -29.81 -23.46
C ALA A 288 -3.12 -28.72 -23.43
N GLU A 289 -3.43 -28.22 -22.25
CA GLU A 289 -4.42 -27.17 -21.99
C GLU A 289 -3.85 -26.14 -21.01
N TYR A 290 -4.49 -24.94 -20.98
CA TYR A 290 -4.09 -23.86 -20.09
C TYR A 290 -4.35 -24.20 -18.62
N ASP A 291 -3.31 -24.19 -17.80
CA ASP A 291 -3.37 -24.39 -16.36
C ASP A 291 -2.84 -23.15 -15.61
N ALA A 292 -3.74 -22.48 -14.90
CA ALA A 292 -3.47 -21.27 -14.13
C ALA A 292 -2.49 -21.51 -12.96
N GLU A 293 -2.57 -22.68 -12.33
CA GLU A 293 -1.68 -23.05 -11.22
C GLU A 293 -0.25 -23.33 -11.71
N ALA A 294 -0.12 -24.05 -12.82
CA ALA A 294 1.16 -24.30 -13.45
C ALA A 294 1.84 -23.00 -13.88
N VAL A 295 1.08 -22.06 -14.46
CA VAL A 295 1.57 -20.72 -14.84
C VAL A 295 2.10 -19.97 -13.60
N LYS A 296 1.33 -19.89 -12.51
CA LYS A 296 1.72 -19.21 -11.28
C LYS A 296 2.93 -19.85 -10.60
N ASN A 297 3.05 -21.18 -10.69
CA ASN A 297 4.11 -21.93 -10.00
C ASN A 297 5.41 -21.99 -10.79
N ARG A 298 5.37 -21.95 -12.12
CA ARG A 298 6.56 -22.15 -12.98
C ARG A 298 7.06 -20.88 -13.66
N ILE A 299 6.18 -19.89 -13.94
CA ILE A 299 6.57 -18.62 -14.58
C ILE A 299 6.89 -17.59 -13.50
N GLU A 300 8.05 -16.96 -13.60
CA GLU A 300 8.47 -15.85 -12.74
C GLU A 300 8.01 -14.52 -13.35
N ARG A 301 8.24 -14.32 -14.66
CA ARG A 301 7.96 -13.07 -15.38
C ARG A 301 7.83 -13.32 -16.87
N ILE A 302 7.04 -12.47 -17.53
CA ILE A 302 6.87 -12.43 -18.99
C ILE A 302 7.18 -11.02 -19.45
N ASP A 303 8.21 -10.81 -20.26
CA ASP A 303 8.54 -9.52 -20.83
C ASP A 303 7.94 -9.40 -22.24
N ALA A 304 7.03 -8.44 -22.43
CA ALA A 304 6.43 -8.15 -23.72
C ALA A 304 7.33 -7.17 -24.50
N MET A 305 8.11 -7.73 -25.42
CA MET A 305 9.09 -7.02 -26.23
C MET A 305 8.47 -6.42 -27.50
N PRO A 306 9.16 -5.48 -28.19
CA PRO A 306 8.81 -5.09 -29.55
C PRO A 306 8.67 -6.30 -30.49
N ASP A 307 8.09 -6.07 -31.68
CA ASP A 307 7.96 -7.06 -32.76
C ASP A 307 7.14 -8.32 -32.38
N ASN A 308 6.20 -8.16 -31.47
CA ASN A 308 5.32 -9.21 -30.98
C ASN A 308 6.08 -10.40 -30.36
N LEU A 309 7.17 -10.14 -29.68
CA LEU A 309 7.96 -11.12 -28.97
C LEU A 309 7.58 -11.13 -27.48
N LEU A 310 7.36 -12.31 -26.89
CA LEU A 310 7.23 -12.55 -25.47
C LEU A 310 8.44 -13.33 -24.98
N VAL A 311 9.11 -12.81 -23.97
CA VAL A 311 10.23 -13.47 -23.30
C VAL A 311 9.77 -13.97 -21.94
N PHE A 312 9.75 -15.28 -21.78
CA PHE A 312 9.32 -15.95 -20.55
C PHE A 312 10.54 -16.27 -19.70
N HIS A 313 10.51 -15.82 -18.46
CA HIS A 313 11.48 -16.19 -17.44
C HIS A 313 10.82 -17.19 -16.50
N LEU A 314 11.34 -18.41 -16.45
CA LEU A 314 10.86 -19.48 -15.58
C LEU A 314 11.60 -19.43 -14.24
N LYS A 315 10.96 -19.94 -13.19
CA LYS A 315 11.55 -19.99 -11.84
C LYS A 315 12.75 -20.93 -11.70
N ASP A 316 12.95 -21.83 -12.67
CA ASP A 316 14.13 -22.70 -12.77
C ASP A 316 15.34 -22.01 -13.42
N GLY A 317 15.21 -20.71 -13.78
CA GLY A 317 16.22 -19.92 -14.45
C GLY A 317 16.20 -20.02 -15.98
N THR A 318 15.33 -20.84 -16.56
CA THR A 318 15.21 -20.98 -18.02
C THR A 318 14.53 -19.75 -18.63
N THR A 319 15.02 -19.32 -19.81
CA THR A 319 14.41 -18.23 -20.57
C THR A 319 13.98 -18.76 -21.94
N LEU A 320 12.74 -18.51 -22.33
CA LEU A 320 12.15 -18.97 -23.59
C LEU A 320 11.48 -17.80 -24.32
N GLU A 321 11.54 -17.82 -25.65
CA GLU A 321 10.97 -16.77 -26.49
C GLU A 321 9.84 -17.31 -27.36
N VAL A 322 8.73 -16.55 -27.44
CA VAL A 322 7.57 -16.89 -28.25
C VAL A 322 7.13 -15.67 -29.05
N LYS A 323 7.07 -15.80 -30.38
CA LYS A 323 6.43 -14.79 -31.23
C LYS A 323 4.93 -15.02 -31.29
N TRP A 324 4.16 -13.95 -31.14
CA TRP A 324 2.71 -14.01 -31.18
C TRP A 324 2.14 -13.20 -32.34
N VAL A 325 0.99 -13.63 -32.82
CA VAL A 325 0.25 -12.95 -33.90
C VAL A 325 -1.09 -12.49 -33.35
N PHE A 326 -1.53 -11.30 -33.76
CA PHE A 326 -2.88 -10.83 -33.42
C PHE A 326 -3.90 -11.72 -34.13
N PRO A 327 -4.87 -12.35 -33.44
CA PRO A 327 -5.87 -13.19 -34.11
C PRO A 327 -6.62 -12.37 -35.15
N SER A 328 -6.70 -12.89 -36.38
CA SER A 328 -7.42 -12.25 -37.47
C SER A 328 -8.92 -12.14 -37.16
N ARG A 329 -9.58 -11.12 -37.73
CA ARG A 329 -11.02 -10.82 -37.49
C ARG A 329 -12.00 -11.89 -38.01
N SER A 330 -11.53 -12.99 -38.55
CA SER A 330 -12.32 -13.96 -39.33
C SER A 330 -12.79 -15.21 -38.59
N GLU A 331 -12.63 -15.31 -37.26
CA GLU A 331 -13.11 -16.48 -36.51
C GLU A 331 -13.85 -16.02 -35.23
N SER A 332 -15.09 -15.56 -35.41
CA SER A 332 -16.05 -15.40 -34.31
C SER A 332 -17.49 -15.45 -34.84
#